data_90ea1b0b738cfea84219243ff01528bd
#
_entry.id   90ea1b0b738cfea84219243ff01528bd
#
_cell.length_a   1.000
_cell.length_b   1.000
_cell.length_c   1.000
_cell.angle_alpha   90.00
_cell.angle_beta   90.00
_cell.angle_gamma   90.00
#
_symmetry.space_group_name_H-M   'P 1'
#
loop_
_entity.id
_entity.type
_entity.pdbx_description
1 polymer ?
#
loop_
_entity_poly.entity_id
_entity_poly.type
_entity_poly.pdbx_seq_one_letter_code
_entity_poly.pdbx_strand_id
1 'polypeptide(L)'
;MKFDLFKIYKKLGMSEGFAELMEVFTYILIIFSLTVLLWFISRRILRSFFYKVSKNTKSKFDDFLLKNKVPSIIACFPPILLLFFSLDDILSKYPNILEFIEILLEVLGTLITIVFVKRLLNSIRDYLKTLSNFRDKPIDSYIQVIMIFIWFFGIMVIFSIISGKDIGTFLATLGALSAVILLIFKDTILGFVASIQVTVNDIVRIGDWITMKSYYADGDVIEINLSTVKV
;
A
#
# COMPACT_ATOMS: atom_id res chain seq x y z
N MET A 1 29.48 10.90 -19.68
CA MET A 1 30.10 10.84 -21.03
C MET A 1 28.95 10.48 -21.98
N LYS A 2 28.27 11.48 -22.57
CA LYS A 2 27.19 11.22 -23.54
C LYS A 2 27.90 10.83 -24.86
N PHE A 3 27.77 9.59 -25.27
CA PHE A 3 28.11 9.17 -26.62
C PHE A 3 27.12 9.89 -27.56
N ASP A 4 27.64 10.72 -28.44
CA ASP A 4 26.82 11.52 -29.38
C ASP A 4 26.41 10.61 -30.55
N LEU A 5 25.46 9.69 -30.26
CA LEU A 5 24.96 8.70 -31.23
C LEU A 5 24.31 9.39 -32.42
N PHE A 6 23.70 10.56 -32.19
CA PHE A 6 23.13 11.39 -33.25
C PHE A 6 24.16 11.71 -34.34
N LYS A 7 25.38 12.15 -33.97
CA LYS A 7 26.45 12.43 -34.94
C LYS A 7 26.88 11.18 -35.72
N ILE A 8 26.84 10.01 -35.09
CA ILE A 8 27.16 8.75 -35.75
C ILE A 8 26.12 8.43 -36.83
N TYR A 9 24.83 8.53 -36.48
CA TYR A 9 23.74 8.25 -37.43
C TYR A 9 23.68 9.27 -38.56
N LYS A 10 23.98 10.54 -38.29
CA LYS A 10 24.06 11.58 -39.31
C LYS A 10 25.24 11.34 -40.29
N LYS A 11 26.38 10.85 -39.83
CA LYS A 11 27.51 10.42 -40.67
C LYS A 11 27.17 9.22 -41.55
N LEU A 12 26.25 8.37 -41.16
CA LEU A 12 25.73 7.24 -41.94
C LEU A 12 24.72 7.63 -42.99
N GLY A 13 24.46 8.95 -43.20
CA GLY A 13 23.56 9.46 -44.23
C GLY A 13 22.07 9.48 -43.89
N MET A 14 21.73 9.29 -42.60
CA MET A 14 20.33 9.35 -42.16
C MET A 14 19.80 10.79 -42.14
N SER A 15 18.51 10.98 -42.43
CA SER A 15 17.82 12.25 -42.23
C SER A 15 17.80 12.65 -40.75
N GLU A 16 17.73 13.97 -40.48
CA GLU A 16 17.80 14.46 -39.08
C GLU A 16 16.75 13.81 -38.17
N GLY A 17 15.47 13.80 -38.60
CA GLY A 17 14.41 13.20 -37.80
C GLY A 17 14.55 11.69 -37.59
N PHE A 18 15.09 10.97 -38.58
CA PHE A 18 15.32 9.53 -38.46
C PHE A 18 16.52 9.24 -37.54
N ALA A 19 17.58 10.07 -37.61
CA ALA A 19 18.75 9.93 -36.74
C ALA A 19 18.38 10.18 -35.26
N GLU A 20 17.48 11.15 -34.97
CA GLU A 20 16.97 11.39 -33.61
C GLU A 20 16.14 10.22 -33.07
N LEU A 21 15.24 9.66 -33.87
CA LEU A 21 14.44 8.50 -33.48
C LEU A 21 15.35 7.27 -33.20
N MET A 22 16.34 7.04 -34.04
CA MET A 22 17.29 5.94 -33.86
C MET A 22 18.19 6.14 -32.63
N GLU A 23 18.57 7.36 -32.32
CA GLU A 23 19.28 7.69 -31.09
C GLU A 23 18.47 7.30 -29.85
N VAL A 24 17.23 7.77 -29.75
CA VAL A 24 16.32 7.47 -28.62
C VAL A 24 16.07 5.98 -28.52
N PHE A 25 15.77 5.31 -29.64
CA PHE A 25 15.56 3.86 -29.67
C PHE A 25 16.78 3.08 -29.16
N THR A 26 17.98 3.50 -29.57
CA THR A 26 19.23 2.85 -29.15
C THR A 26 19.49 3.05 -27.66
N TYR A 27 19.24 4.25 -27.11
CA TYR A 27 19.36 4.50 -25.68
C TYR A 27 18.35 3.67 -24.87
N ILE A 28 17.09 3.59 -25.33
CA ILE A 28 16.07 2.75 -24.69
C ILE A 28 16.53 1.28 -24.68
N LEU A 29 17.06 0.77 -25.78
CA LEU A 29 17.52 -0.61 -25.89
C LEU A 29 18.72 -0.90 -24.99
N ILE A 30 19.68 0.03 -24.91
CA ILE A 30 20.82 -0.06 -24.00
C ILE A 30 20.34 -0.09 -22.54
N ILE A 31 19.48 0.84 -22.14
CA ILE A 31 19.00 0.91 -20.75
C ILE A 31 18.14 -0.29 -20.41
N PHE A 32 17.29 -0.76 -21.32
CA PHE A 32 16.54 -1.99 -21.11
C PHE A 32 17.46 -3.19 -20.89
N SER A 33 18.50 -3.33 -21.70
CA SER A 33 19.51 -4.37 -21.54
C SER A 33 20.24 -4.28 -20.18
N LEU A 34 20.66 -3.07 -19.79
CA LEU A 34 21.29 -2.82 -18.49
C LEU A 34 20.33 -3.11 -17.31
N THR A 35 19.07 -2.75 -17.43
CA THR A 35 18.04 -3.02 -16.44
C THR A 35 17.85 -4.52 -16.22
N VAL A 36 17.75 -5.29 -17.30
CA VAL A 36 17.63 -6.76 -17.23
C VAL A 36 18.91 -7.37 -16.63
N LEU A 37 20.08 -6.92 -17.05
CA LEU A 37 21.36 -7.37 -16.49
C LEU A 37 21.46 -7.07 -14.99
N LEU A 38 21.11 -5.86 -14.58
CA LEU A 38 21.11 -5.42 -13.18
C LEU A 38 20.13 -6.24 -12.35
N TRP A 39 18.97 -6.59 -12.90
CA TRP A 39 18.00 -7.46 -12.21
C TRP A 39 18.58 -8.86 -11.95
N PHE A 40 19.23 -9.47 -12.93
CA PHE A 40 19.88 -10.78 -12.77
C PHE A 40 21.00 -10.73 -11.73
N ILE A 41 21.85 -9.70 -11.79
CA ILE A 41 22.97 -9.50 -10.87
C ILE A 41 22.44 -9.27 -9.45
N SER A 42 21.51 -8.35 -9.26
CA SER A 42 20.90 -8.03 -7.96
C SER A 42 20.23 -9.25 -7.33
N ARG A 43 19.49 -10.01 -8.14
CA ARG A 43 18.82 -11.23 -7.69
C ARG A 43 19.82 -12.29 -7.24
N ARG A 44 20.92 -12.47 -7.96
CA ARG A 44 21.98 -13.44 -7.64
C ARG A 44 22.72 -13.03 -6.37
N ILE A 45 23.13 -11.78 -6.28
CA ILE A 45 23.85 -11.23 -5.12
C ILE A 45 22.98 -11.31 -3.86
N LEU A 46 21.76 -10.77 -3.89
CA LEU A 46 20.89 -10.74 -2.73
C LEU A 46 20.53 -12.15 -2.25
N ARG A 47 20.19 -13.06 -3.18
CA ARG A 47 19.91 -14.45 -2.81
C ARG A 47 21.11 -15.13 -2.16
N SER A 48 22.33 -14.92 -2.69
CA SER A 48 23.57 -15.47 -2.13
C SER A 48 23.88 -14.87 -0.76
N PHE A 49 23.69 -13.57 -0.61
CA PHE A 49 23.90 -12.86 0.66
C PHE A 49 22.96 -13.41 1.74
N PHE A 50 21.66 -13.42 1.49
CA PHE A 50 20.69 -13.95 2.46
C PHE A 50 20.90 -15.42 2.79
N TYR A 51 21.33 -16.23 1.81
CA TYR A 51 21.67 -17.62 2.04
C TYR A 51 22.90 -17.79 2.95
N LYS A 52 23.94 -16.94 2.77
CA LYS A 52 25.11 -16.95 3.66
C LYS A 52 24.75 -16.49 5.07
N VAL A 53 23.92 -15.45 5.19
CA VAL A 53 23.44 -14.96 6.49
C VAL A 53 22.65 -16.06 7.20
N SER A 54 21.69 -16.69 6.54
CA SER A 54 20.88 -17.78 7.10
C SER A 54 21.71 -18.95 7.61
N LYS A 55 22.80 -19.31 6.93
CA LYS A 55 23.71 -20.37 7.39
C LYS A 55 24.54 -20.00 8.63
N ASN A 56 24.85 -18.71 8.81
CA ASN A 56 25.72 -18.25 9.90
C ASN A 56 24.93 -17.76 11.12
N THR A 57 23.63 -17.54 10.99
CA THR A 57 22.78 -17.03 12.06
C THR A 57 22.05 -18.19 12.76
N LYS A 58 22.00 -18.16 14.08
CA LYS A 58 21.22 -19.13 14.91
C LYS A 58 19.72 -18.92 14.81
N SER A 59 19.27 -17.79 14.24
CA SER A 59 17.86 -17.44 14.09
C SER A 59 17.25 -18.12 12.87
N LYS A 60 16.11 -18.78 13.05
CA LYS A 60 15.33 -19.35 11.95
C LYS A 60 14.60 -18.30 11.10
N PHE A 61 14.64 -17.02 11.50
CA PHE A 61 13.94 -15.96 10.79
C PHE A 61 14.47 -15.76 9.36
N ASP A 62 15.79 -15.86 9.19
CA ASP A 62 16.45 -15.69 7.90
C ASP A 62 16.02 -16.77 6.89
N ASP A 63 15.73 -17.99 7.35
CA ASP A 63 15.19 -19.07 6.53
C ASP A 63 13.78 -18.73 6.01
N PHE A 64 12.95 -18.08 6.83
CA PHE A 64 11.63 -17.65 6.41
C PHE A 64 11.66 -16.46 5.42
N LEU A 65 12.65 -15.58 5.50
CA LEU A 65 12.88 -14.54 4.49
C LEU A 65 13.19 -15.16 3.12
N LEU A 66 14.03 -16.21 3.09
CA LEU A 66 14.33 -16.95 1.87
C LEU A 66 13.12 -17.72 1.35
N LYS A 67 12.40 -18.43 2.22
CA LYS A 67 11.18 -19.19 1.89
C LYS A 67 10.12 -18.30 1.24
N ASN A 68 9.89 -17.11 1.79
CA ASN A 68 8.92 -16.13 1.27
C ASN A 68 9.47 -15.27 0.13
N LYS A 69 10.65 -15.59 -0.40
CA LYS A 69 11.29 -14.93 -1.56
C LYS A 69 11.50 -13.43 -1.36
N VAL A 70 11.74 -12.96 -0.12
CA VAL A 70 12.01 -11.56 0.20
C VAL A 70 13.23 -11.02 -0.58
N PRO A 71 14.37 -11.74 -0.68
CA PRO A 71 15.52 -11.25 -1.48
C PRO A 71 15.18 -11.03 -2.95
N SER A 72 14.27 -11.84 -3.51
CA SER A 72 13.89 -11.73 -4.92
C SER A 72 13.05 -10.49 -5.23
N ILE A 73 12.25 -9.99 -4.27
CA ILE A 73 11.49 -8.75 -4.47
C ILE A 73 12.37 -7.52 -4.23
N ILE A 74 13.31 -7.57 -3.27
CA ILE A 74 14.29 -6.52 -3.05
C ILE A 74 15.15 -6.32 -4.31
N ALA A 75 15.46 -7.39 -5.03
CA ALA A 75 16.22 -7.34 -6.28
C ALA A 75 15.51 -6.57 -7.42
N CYS A 76 14.22 -6.26 -7.30
CA CYS A 76 13.49 -5.47 -8.28
C CYS A 76 13.69 -3.95 -8.09
N PHE A 77 14.13 -3.48 -6.91
CA PHE A 77 14.30 -2.04 -6.66
C PHE A 77 15.46 -1.42 -7.47
N PRO A 78 16.70 -1.99 -7.50
CA PRO A 78 17.79 -1.38 -8.25
C PRO A 78 17.50 -1.17 -9.75
N PRO A 79 16.89 -2.12 -10.49
CA PRO A 79 16.50 -1.92 -11.88
C PRO A 79 15.49 -0.80 -12.09
N ILE A 80 14.49 -0.69 -11.20
CA ILE A 80 13.47 0.38 -11.29
C ILE A 80 14.12 1.74 -11.04
N LEU A 81 14.99 1.85 -10.05
CA LEU A 81 15.73 3.08 -9.78
C LEU A 81 16.63 3.47 -10.97
N LEU A 82 17.31 2.50 -11.62
CA LEU A 82 18.07 2.76 -12.82
C LEU A 82 17.19 3.33 -13.93
N LEU A 83 16.03 2.74 -14.18
CA LEU A 83 15.07 3.26 -15.17
C LEU A 83 14.66 4.68 -14.81
N PHE A 84 14.20 4.91 -13.59
CA PHE A 84 13.71 6.20 -13.13
C PHE A 84 14.73 7.32 -13.34
N PHE A 85 15.98 7.13 -12.91
CA PHE A 85 17.03 8.15 -13.06
C PHE A 85 17.57 8.30 -14.49
N SER A 86 17.33 7.33 -15.39
CA SER A 86 17.84 7.38 -16.75
C SER A 86 16.85 7.96 -17.76
N LEU A 87 15.56 7.99 -17.43
CA LEU A 87 14.52 8.43 -18.36
C LEU A 87 14.59 9.91 -18.70
N ASP A 88 14.85 10.76 -17.70
CA ASP A 88 14.96 12.22 -17.91
C ASP A 88 15.98 12.57 -18.98
N ASP A 89 17.14 11.89 -18.97
CA ASP A 89 18.21 12.15 -19.93
C ASP A 89 17.87 11.72 -21.36
N ILE A 90 17.01 10.69 -21.53
CA ILE A 90 16.69 10.09 -22.82
C ILE A 90 15.46 10.71 -23.45
N LEU A 91 14.43 10.93 -22.64
CA LEU A 91 13.11 11.36 -23.09
C LEU A 91 12.85 12.84 -22.86
N SER A 92 13.86 13.63 -22.49
CA SER A 92 13.75 15.09 -22.29
C SER A 92 13.12 15.85 -23.47
N LYS A 93 13.30 15.33 -24.69
CA LYS A 93 12.69 15.87 -25.92
C LYS A 93 11.21 15.50 -26.09
N TYR A 94 10.68 14.53 -25.33
CA TYR A 94 9.32 13.99 -25.41
C TYR A 94 8.60 14.03 -24.07
N PRO A 95 8.26 15.23 -23.56
CA PRO A 95 7.77 15.41 -22.19
C PRO A 95 6.51 14.58 -21.87
N ASN A 96 5.57 14.49 -22.80
CA ASN A 96 4.32 13.72 -22.58
C ASN A 96 4.58 12.21 -22.43
N ILE A 97 5.58 11.68 -23.16
CA ILE A 97 5.97 10.27 -23.06
C ILE A 97 6.73 10.04 -21.75
N LEU A 98 7.60 10.97 -21.39
CA LEU A 98 8.36 10.94 -20.15
C LEU A 98 7.41 10.87 -18.94
N GLU A 99 6.49 11.83 -18.83
CA GLU A 99 5.49 11.90 -17.76
C GLU A 99 4.67 10.59 -17.64
N PHE A 100 4.22 10.04 -18.77
CA PHE A 100 3.48 8.78 -18.77
C PHE A 100 4.31 7.61 -18.24
N ILE A 101 5.58 7.51 -18.64
CA ILE A 101 6.47 6.42 -18.20
C ILE A 101 6.86 6.59 -16.73
N GLU A 102 7.08 7.82 -16.26
CA GLU A 102 7.34 8.13 -14.85
C GLU A 102 6.17 7.67 -13.97
N ILE A 103 4.94 8.06 -14.30
CA ILE A 103 3.73 7.60 -13.61
C ILE A 103 3.68 6.06 -13.58
N LEU A 104 3.97 5.40 -14.70
CA LEU A 104 3.97 3.93 -14.77
C LEU A 104 5.02 3.32 -13.82
N LEU A 105 6.24 3.87 -13.79
CA LEU A 105 7.31 3.39 -12.91
C LEU A 105 7.01 3.65 -11.43
N GLU A 106 6.43 4.78 -11.08
CA GLU A 106 6.01 5.09 -9.71
C GLU A 106 4.92 4.14 -9.23
N VAL A 107 3.92 3.86 -10.07
CA VAL A 107 2.87 2.86 -9.78
C VAL A 107 3.47 1.48 -9.62
N LEU A 108 4.36 1.06 -10.52
CA LEU A 108 5.06 -0.23 -10.41
C LEU A 108 5.92 -0.29 -9.13
N GLY A 109 6.64 0.77 -8.79
CA GLY A 109 7.42 0.88 -7.56
C GLY A 109 6.55 0.72 -6.31
N THR A 110 5.38 1.37 -6.30
CA THR A 110 4.39 1.25 -5.23
C THR A 110 3.88 -0.19 -5.09
N LEU A 111 3.51 -0.84 -6.18
CA LEU A 111 3.06 -2.24 -6.18
C LEU A 111 4.15 -3.19 -5.69
N ILE A 112 5.40 -2.99 -6.12
CA ILE A 112 6.54 -3.79 -5.65
C ILE A 112 6.78 -3.59 -4.16
N THR A 113 6.62 -2.37 -3.66
CA THR A 113 6.72 -2.06 -2.22
C THR A 113 5.62 -2.78 -1.42
N ILE A 114 4.37 -2.78 -1.89
CA ILE A 114 3.28 -3.54 -1.26
C ILE A 114 3.59 -5.04 -1.22
N VAL A 115 4.07 -5.61 -2.34
CA VAL A 115 4.45 -7.03 -2.41
C VAL A 115 5.64 -7.34 -1.50
N PHE A 116 6.61 -6.44 -1.40
CA PHE A 116 7.74 -6.55 -0.47
C PHE A 116 7.26 -6.62 0.98
N VAL A 117 6.42 -5.67 1.41
CA VAL A 117 5.87 -5.65 2.76
C VAL A 117 5.04 -6.91 3.04
N LYS A 118 4.21 -7.35 2.08
CA LYS A 118 3.46 -8.62 2.18
C LYS A 118 4.37 -9.82 2.44
N ARG A 119 5.46 -9.95 1.67
CA ARG A 119 6.41 -11.07 1.85
C ARG A 119 7.14 -10.99 3.18
N LEU A 120 7.49 -9.79 3.62
CA LEU A 120 8.10 -9.55 4.92
C LEU A 120 7.16 -9.96 6.05
N LEU A 121 5.89 -9.52 6.02
CA LEU A 121 4.87 -9.88 7.00
C LEU A 121 4.60 -11.40 7.01
N ASN A 122 4.57 -12.05 5.84
CA ASN A 122 4.45 -13.50 5.78
C ASN A 122 5.66 -14.21 6.43
N SER A 123 6.87 -13.66 6.30
CA SER A 123 8.06 -14.21 6.95
C SER A 123 7.98 -14.05 8.47
N ILE A 124 7.51 -12.90 8.96
CA ILE A 124 7.24 -12.66 10.37
C ILE A 124 6.18 -13.64 10.91
N ARG A 125 5.07 -13.79 10.18
CA ARG A 125 4.01 -14.75 10.52
C ARG A 125 4.56 -16.18 10.66
N ASP A 126 5.27 -16.64 9.62
CA ASP A 126 5.80 -18.01 9.58
C ASP A 126 6.80 -18.23 10.72
N TYR A 127 7.61 -17.23 11.06
CA TYR A 127 8.54 -17.27 12.18
C TYR A 127 7.80 -17.31 13.54
N LEU A 128 6.81 -16.41 13.76
CA LEU A 128 6.05 -16.36 15.00
C LEU A 128 5.31 -17.68 15.28
N LYS A 129 4.79 -18.35 14.24
CA LYS A 129 4.15 -19.67 14.37
C LYS A 129 5.10 -20.78 14.84
N THR A 130 6.42 -20.58 14.76
CA THR A 130 7.39 -21.54 15.32
C THR A 130 7.64 -21.37 16.82
N LEU A 131 7.27 -20.23 17.39
CA LEU A 131 7.44 -19.92 18.80
C LEU A 131 6.27 -20.47 19.61
N SER A 132 6.56 -21.20 20.71
CA SER A 132 5.55 -21.83 21.56
C SER A 132 4.50 -20.83 22.07
N ASN A 133 4.92 -19.62 22.44
CA ASN A 133 4.04 -18.58 23.01
C ASN A 133 3.03 -17.98 22.00
N PHE A 134 3.21 -18.23 20.71
CA PHE A 134 2.39 -17.65 19.63
C PHE A 134 1.63 -18.70 18.82
N ARG A 135 1.82 -20.00 19.12
CA ARG A 135 1.29 -21.10 18.32
C ARG A 135 -0.24 -21.10 18.27
N ASP A 136 -0.89 -20.75 19.37
CA ASP A 136 -2.35 -20.78 19.53
C ASP A 136 -2.99 -19.39 19.30
N LYS A 137 -2.20 -18.39 18.88
CA LYS A 137 -2.71 -17.04 18.62
C LYS A 137 -3.12 -16.85 17.15
N PRO A 138 -4.15 -16.06 16.87
CA PRO A 138 -4.66 -15.83 15.52
C PRO A 138 -3.78 -14.85 14.71
N ILE A 139 -2.48 -15.21 14.52
CA ILE A 139 -1.50 -14.35 13.84
C ILE A 139 -1.92 -14.05 12.39
N ASP A 140 -2.55 -15.02 11.71
CA ASP A 140 -3.04 -14.81 10.34
C ASP A 140 -4.03 -13.65 10.26
N SER A 141 -4.95 -13.56 11.23
CA SER A 141 -5.93 -12.48 11.30
C SER A 141 -5.27 -11.12 11.52
N TYR A 142 -4.25 -11.04 12.38
CA TYR A 142 -3.51 -9.78 12.58
C TYR A 142 -2.78 -9.35 11.31
N ILE A 143 -2.09 -10.27 10.63
CA ILE A 143 -1.42 -9.98 9.36
C ILE A 143 -2.43 -9.55 8.29
N GLN A 144 -3.60 -10.19 8.24
CA GLN A 144 -4.66 -9.81 7.30
C GLN A 144 -5.14 -8.39 7.54
N VAL A 145 -5.37 -7.98 8.79
CA VAL A 145 -5.77 -6.62 9.14
C VAL A 145 -4.70 -5.61 8.72
N ILE A 146 -3.43 -5.88 9.04
CA ILE A 146 -2.31 -5.01 8.62
C ILE A 146 -2.26 -4.90 7.08
N MET A 147 -2.48 -6.01 6.36
CA MET A 147 -2.48 -6.00 4.89
C MET A 147 -3.62 -5.19 4.30
N ILE A 148 -4.80 -5.16 4.95
CA ILE A 148 -5.92 -4.30 4.52
C ILE A 148 -5.49 -2.82 4.57
N PHE A 149 -4.85 -2.38 5.65
CA PHE A 149 -4.34 -1.01 5.76
C PHE A 149 -3.26 -0.72 4.72
N ILE A 150 -2.31 -1.64 4.49
CA ILE A 150 -1.26 -1.47 3.49
C ILE A 150 -1.86 -1.30 2.09
N TRP A 151 -2.86 -2.12 1.72
CA TRP A 151 -3.56 -1.98 0.45
C TRP A 151 -4.35 -0.67 0.37
N PHE A 152 -5.03 -0.28 1.43
CA PHE A 152 -5.75 0.99 1.49
C PHE A 152 -4.82 2.18 1.22
N PHE A 153 -3.72 2.29 1.97
CA PHE A 153 -2.75 3.36 1.75
C PHE A 153 -2.03 3.23 0.40
N GLY A 154 -1.71 2.02 -0.05
CA GLY A 154 -1.10 1.79 -1.35
C GLY A 154 -1.99 2.25 -2.52
N ILE A 155 -3.29 1.98 -2.46
CA ILE A 155 -4.26 2.46 -3.45
C ILE A 155 -4.34 3.99 -3.41
N MET A 156 -4.32 4.60 -2.24
CA MET A 156 -4.30 6.07 -2.11
C MET A 156 -3.06 6.69 -2.75
N VAL A 157 -1.87 6.10 -2.53
CA VAL A 157 -0.62 6.53 -3.17
C VAL A 157 -0.72 6.41 -4.68
N ILE A 158 -1.20 5.27 -5.21
CA ILE A 158 -1.38 5.06 -6.65
C ILE A 158 -2.35 6.10 -7.24
N PHE A 159 -3.45 6.36 -6.53
CA PHE A 159 -4.42 7.37 -6.97
C PHE A 159 -3.82 8.78 -6.96
N SER A 160 -3.01 9.12 -5.96
CA SER A 160 -2.25 10.39 -5.88
C SER A 160 -1.31 10.53 -7.08
N ILE A 161 -0.52 9.50 -7.40
CA ILE A 161 0.39 9.47 -8.55
C ILE A 161 -0.38 9.72 -9.87
N ILE A 162 -1.45 8.98 -10.11
CA ILE A 162 -2.21 9.06 -11.37
C ILE A 162 -2.94 10.40 -11.50
N SER A 163 -3.46 10.96 -10.40
CA SER A 163 -4.21 12.21 -10.41
C SER A 163 -3.32 13.47 -10.34
N GLY A 164 -2.02 13.33 -10.04
CA GLY A 164 -1.10 14.44 -9.81
C GLY A 164 -1.44 15.27 -8.56
N LYS A 165 -2.33 14.79 -7.68
CA LYS A 165 -2.75 15.50 -6.47
C LYS A 165 -2.02 14.96 -5.25
N ASP A 166 -1.70 15.87 -4.32
CA ASP A 166 -1.07 15.52 -3.06
C ASP A 166 -1.95 14.59 -2.21
N ILE A 167 -1.33 13.58 -1.60
CA ILE A 167 -2.00 12.60 -0.75
C ILE A 167 -2.66 13.23 0.48
N GLY A 168 -2.07 14.34 0.99
CA GLY A 168 -2.66 15.11 2.10
C GLY A 168 -4.02 15.69 1.75
N THR A 169 -4.22 16.14 0.52
CA THR A 169 -5.51 16.63 0.02
C THR A 169 -6.58 15.54 0.04
N PHE A 170 -6.23 14.30 -0.34
CA PHE A 170 -7.16 13.17 -0.24
C PHE A 170 -7.51 12.83 1.20
N LEU A 171 -6.51 12.78 2.08
CA LEU A 171 -6.73 12.51 3.50
C LEU A 171 -7.60 13.58 4.14
N ALA A 172 -7.38 14.86 3.82
CA ALA A 172 -8.19 15.95 4.30
C ALA A 172 -9.65 15.83 3.81
N THR A 173 -9.86 15.51 2.54
CA THR A 173 -11.20 15.33 1.96
C THR A 173 -11.93 14.14 2.60
N LEU A 174 -11.25 13.00 2.77
CA LEU A 174 -11.82 11.83 3.44
C LEU A 174 -12.11 12.12 4.92
N GLY A 175 -11.24 12.88 5.60
CA GLY A 175 -11.46 13.31 6.97
C GLY A 175 -12.68 14.21 7.12
N ALA A 176 -12.83 15.20 6.23
CA ALA A 176 -14.00 16.08 6.20
C ALA A 176 -15.30 15.30 5.93
N LEU A 177 -15.29 14.38 4.94
CA LEU A 177 -16.44 13.53 4.66
C LEU A 177 -16.79 12.63 5.86
N SER A 178 -15.78 12.03 6.50
CA SER A 178 -15.95 11.20 7.69
C SER A 178 -16.56 12.00 8.86
N ALA A 179 -16.14 13.26 9.04
CA ALA A 179 -16.68 14.14 10.07
C ALA A 179 -18.18 14.46 9.81
N VAL A 180 -18.56 14.71 8.56
CA VAL A 180 -19.96 14.92 8.18
C VAL A 180 -20.80 13.66 8.44
N ILE A 181 -20.30 12.49 8.02
CA ILE A 181 -20.97 11.20 8.27
C ILE A 181 -21.13 10.98 9.78
N LEU A 182 -20.07 11.19 10.56
CA LEU A 182 -20.13 11.03 12.01
C LEU A 182 -21.16 11.97 12.64
N LEU A 183 -21.26 13.22 12.15
CA LEU A 183 -22.23 14.20 12.63
C LEU A 183 -23.67 13.74 12.35
N ILE A 184 -23.93 13.19 11.15
CA ILE A 184 -25.26 12.69 10.75
C ILE A 184 -25.67 11.49 11.64
N PHE A 185 -24.73 10.57 11.89
CA PHE A 185 -25.02 9.36 12.65
C PHE A 185 -24.81 9.49 14.17
N LYS A 186 -24.37 10.66 14.65
CA LYS A 186 -24.04 10.89 16.06
C LYS A 186 -25.15 10.43 17.01
N ASP A 187 -26.38 10.89 16.79
CA ASP A 187 -27.48 10.59 17.68
C ASP A 187 -27.90 9.12 17.63
N THR A 188 -27.82 8.51 16.47
CA THR A 188 -28.05 7.06 16.30
C THR A 188 -27.01 6.24 17.06
N ILE A 189 -25.72 6.61 16.98
CA ILE A 189 -24.63 5.93 17.70
C ILE A 189 -24.79 6.12 19.20
N LEU A 190 -25.11 7.34 19.67
CA LEU A 190 -25.34 7.61 21.08
C LEU A 190 -26.56 6.84 21.62
N GLY A 191 -27.65 6.79 20.86
CA GLY A 191 -28.84 6.01 21.23
C GLY A 191 -28.53 4.51 21.35
N PHE A 192 -27.78 3.97 20.40
CA PHE A 192 -27.34 2.58 20.43
C PHE A 192 -26.47 2.26 21.66
N VAL A 193 -25.47 3.10 21.94
CA VAL A 193 -24.59 2.93 23.11
C VAL A 193 -25.37 3.05 24.41
N ALA A 194 -26.30 4.04 24.49
CA ALA A 194 -27.16 4.23 25.65
C ALA A 194 -28.06 3.01 25.88
N SER A 195 -28.66 2.45 24.84
CA SER A 195 -29.51 1.25 24.95
C SER A 195 -28.72 0.04 25.50
N ILE A 196 -27.50 -0.17 25.02
CA ILE A 196 -26.61 -1.22 25.56
C ILE A 196 -26.35 -0.96 27.07
N GLN A 197 -26.02 0.28 27.44
CA GLN A 197 -25.73 0.61 28.84
C GLN A 197 -26.96 0.42 29.72
N VAL A 198 -28.14 0.83 29.27
CA VAL A 198 -29.42 0.64 30.00
C VAL A 198 -29.66 -0.86 30.21
N THR A 199 -29.50 -1.66 29.20
CA THR A 199 -29.73 -3.12 29.25
C THR A 199 -28.71 -3.85 30.12
N VAL A 200 -27.42 -3.55 29.95
CA VAL A 200 -26.34 -4.24 30.69
C VAL A 200 -26.31 -3.89 32.17
N ASN A 201 -26.66 -2.63 32.50
CA ASN A 201 -26.67 -2.17 33.87
C ASN A 201 -28.07 -2.29 34.56
N ASP A 202 -29.05 -2.87 33.86
CA ASP A 202 -30.43 -3.03 34.39
C ASP A 202 -31.05 -1.71 34.90
N ILE A 203 -30.76 -0.59 34.21
CA ILE A 203 -31.18 0.74 34.64
C ILE A 203 -32.70 0.93 34.46
N VAL A 204 -33.25 0.37 33.37
CA VAL A 204 -34.69 0.39 33.06
C VAL A 204 -35.09 -1.00 32.58
N ARG A 205 -36.19 -1.53 33.11
CA ARG A 205 -36.75 -2.85 32.75
C ARG A 205 -38.14 -2.70 32.17
N ILE A 206 -38.59 -3.69 31.41
CA ILE A 206 -39.99 -3.77 30.98
C ILE A 206 -40.87 -3.87 32.21
N GLY A 207 -41.89 -3.01 32.30
CA GLY A 207 -42.79 -2.87 33.43
C GLY A 207 -42.39 -1.78 34.45
N ASP A 208 -41.24 -1.13 34.29
CA ASP A 208 -40.87 0.02 35.12
C ASP A 208 -41.67 1.28 34.69
N TRP A 209 -42.06 2.08 35.66
CA TRP A 209 -42.67 3.40 35.42
C TRP A 209 -41.56 4.42 35.18
N ILE A 210 -41.56 5.08 34.00
CA ILE A 210 -40.61 6.14 33.68
C ILE A 210 -41.33 7.42 33.28
N THR A 211 -40.79 8.59 33.68
CA THR A 211 -41.28 9.91 33.29
C THR A 211 -40.20 10.70 32.58
N MET A 212 -40.45 11.13 31.35
CA MET A 212 -39.54 11.97 30.57
C MET A 212 -40.27 13.19 30.04
N LYS A 213 -40.25 14.28 30.82
CA LYS A 213 -41.04 15.52 30.55
C LYS A 213 -40.71 16.14 29.19
N SER A 214 -39.45 16.05 28.75
CA SER A 214 -39.01 16.62 27.46
C SER A 214 -39.64 15.96 26.23
N TYR A 215 -40.11 14.71 26.37
CA TYR A 215 -40.79 13.96 25.29
C TYR A 215 -42.25 13.65 25.57
N TYR A 216 -42.80 14.23 26.65
CA TYR A 216 -44.19 13.97 27.10
C TYR A 216 -44.48 12.48 27.31
N ALA A 217 -43.45 11.71 27.64
CA ALA A 217 -43.55 10.28 27.92
C ALA A 217 -43.71 10.07 29.43
N ASP A 218 -44.78 9.41 29.85
CA ASP A 218 -45.09 9.11 31.24
C ASP A 218 -45.91 7.82 31.30
N GLY A 219 -45.33 6.73 31.80
CA GLY A 219 -46.01 5.43 31.82
C GLY A 219 -45.08 4.24 32.02
N ASP A 220 -45.66 3.04 31.90
CA ASP A 220 -44.94 1.77 32.00
C ASP A 220 -44.15 1.47 30.73
N VAL A 221 -42.93 1.00 30.89
CA VAL A 221 -42.11 0.55 29.77
C VAL A 221 -42.68 -0.73 29.21
N ILE A 222 -43.09 -0.67 27.93
CA ILE A 222 -43.67 -1.80 27.19
C ILE A 222 -42.57 -2.57 26.41
N GLU A 223 -41.61 -1.82 25.82
CA GLU A 223 -40.62 -2.39 24.92
C GLU A 223 -39.32 -1.55 24.94
N ILE A 224 -38.17 -2.22 24.91
CA ILE A 224 -36.85 -1.60 24.82
C ILE A 224 -36.22 -2.04 23.52
N ASN A 225 -36.02 -1.10 22.59
CA ASN A 225 -35.35 -1.30 21.30
C ASN A 225 -33.93 -0.73 21.30
N LEU A 226 -33.16 -0.94 20.20
CA LEU A 226 -31.78 -0.50 20.08
C LEU A 226 -31.53 1.00 20.25
N SER A 227 -32.55 1.86 20.03
CA SER A 227 -32.40 3.32 20.12
C SER A 227 -33.60 4.01 20.77
N THR A 228 -34.62 3.26 21.14
CA THR A 228 -35.87 3.82 21.67
C THR A 228 -36.46 2.93 22.77
N VAL A 229 -37.11 3.57 23.74
CA VAL A 229 -37.94 2.91 24.75
C VAL A 229 -39.39 3.32 24.50
N LYS A 230 -40.28 2.34 24.43
CA LYS A 230 -41.71 2.56 24.26
C LYS A 230 -42.37 2.49 25.61
N VAL A 231 -43.14 3.52 25.95
CA VAL A 231 -43.98 3.63 27.15
C VAL A 231 -45.42 3.73 26.75
#